data_8da5c8ab450774db6ba84db40ab8b7a9
#
_entry.id   8da5c8ab450774db6ba84db40ab8b7a9
#
_cell.length_a   1.000
_cell.length_b   1.000
_cell.length_c   1.000
_cell.angle_alpha   90.00
_cell.angle_beta   90.00
_cell.angle_gamma   90.00
#
_symmetry.space_group_name_H-M   'P 1'
#
loop_
_entity.id
_entity.type
_entity.pdbx_description
1 polymer ?
#
loop_
_entity_poly.entity_id
_entity_poly.type
_entity_poly.pdbx_seq_one_letter_code
_entity_poly.pdbx_strand_id
1 'polypeptide(L)'
;MLLDGKYGYLLDTGEYLVEPCFDEAWGFENGVARVCLDGKWGYLLDTGDYLVEPQFDKAGAFFGGFAAVCLDGKWGYIDEQGALRIEPRFDSCGHFYSGSAEVELDGLCGLIDENGAYLIEPKYYGINSFEGNYATVARQGAYVEDDGSMGDYYEYIWGVIDRTGALVLPMEYDSIEIDADDSVAVATLGDETHYFHLSGGTAVEVARLGSSFALEDYYPNEGSKVVSLNETADIQWYADAALPRLDGATALLPVYAAVVQATYPQDVRYGEEEEDPLVTCTKTNRAYERLIEGAADVIFCAGPSEEQLWAAAAAGVELELTPFGAEAFVFTVNADNPLEDITTQQLQGVYSGAITDWSALGVDGLGEIVAYQRPKNSGSQTALEKLMGDVELMTPPQQLVTDGMMDILENIEYRNLPNAIGYSFRFYCTEMVGSGVRLLSIDGVEPTVENIRSGAYPHVTTLYAVTRKGEDNPNEQILLDWLVSDQGQRLVEASGYVGNAD
;
A
#
# COMPACT_ATOMS: atom_id res chain seq x y z
N MET A 1 -13.66 -8.82 39.20
CA MET A 1 -13.45 -8.12 40.48
C MET A 1 -12.51 -8.88 41.37
N LEU A 2 -11.84 -8.24 42.34
CA LEU A 2 -10.95 -8.88 43.31
C LEU A 2 -11.50 -8.66 44.74
N LEU A 3 -11.67 -9.74 45.49
CA LEU A 3 -12.12 -9.71 46.91
C LEU A 3 -11.33 -10.76 47.69
N ASP A 4 -10.74 -10.36 48.81
CA ASP A 4 -9.96 -11.21 49.70
C ASP A 4 -8.83 -12.02 48.99
N GLY A 5 -8.24 -11.42 47.92
CA GLY A 5 -7.18 -12.03 47.13
C GLY A 5 -7.65 -13.04 46.09
N LYS A 6 -8.95 -13.18 45.89
CA LYS A 6 -9.53 -14.02 44.85
C LYS A 6 -10.28 -13.18 43.81
N TYR A 7 -10.23 -13.62 42.56
CA TYR A 7 -10.93 -13.02 41.43
C TYR A 7 -12.30 -13.69 41.20
N GLY A 8 -13.26 -12.89 40.81
CA GLY A 8 -14.59 -13.32 40.39
C GLY A 8 -15.14 -12.37 39.32
N TYR A 9 -16.33 -12.65 38.79
CA TYR A 9 -16.96 -11.87 37.73
C TYR A 9 -18.30 -11.31 38.18
N LEU A 10 -18.59 -10.07 37.80
CA LEU A 10 -19.85 -9.39 38.04
C LEU A 10 -20.59 -9.17 36.72
N LEU A 11 -21.91 -9.30 36.80
CA LEU A 11 -22.81 -8.79 35.78
C LEU A 11 -22.93 -7.25 35.84
N ASP A 12 -23.40 -6.65 34.77
CA ASP A 12 -23.68 -5.20 34.73
C ASP A 12 -24.74 -4.77 35.77
N THR A 13 -25.55 -5.71 36.23
CA THR A 13 -26.53 -5.50 37.31
C THR A 13 -25.90 -5.33 38.69
N GLY A 14 -24.60 -5.65 38.83
CA GLY A 14 -23.86 -5.69 40.10
C GLY A 14 -23.98 -7.02 40.86
N GLU A 15 -24.69 -8.01 40.30
CA GLU A 15 -24.76 -9.36 40.84
C GLU A 15 -23.53 -10.18 40.39
N TYR A 16 -23.16 -11.19 41.19
CA TYR A 16 -22.08 -12.08 40.79
C TYR A 16 -22.51 -12.99 39.63
N LEU A 17 -21.74 -12.99 38.54
CA LEU A 17 -21.76 -14.06 37.56
C LEU A 17 -21.02 -15.29 38.15
N VAL A 18 -19.84 -15.05 38.74
CA VAL A 18 -19.08 -16.03 39.51
C VAL A 18 -18.53 -15.35 40.75
N GLU A 19 -18.80 -15.92 41.94
CA GLU A 19 -18.26 -15.42 43.17
C GLU A 19 -16.71 -15.48 43.15
N PRO A 20 -15.99 -14.59 43.90
CA PRO A 20 -14.55 -14.59 43.95
C PRO A 20 -13.99 -15.92 44.45
N CYS A 21 -13.40 -16.71 43.58
CA CYS A 21 -12.83 -18.02 43.90
C CYS A 21 -11.47 -18.27 43.20
N PHE A 22 -11.22 -17.60 42.08
CA PHE A 22 -10.04 -17.83 41.24
C PHE A 22 -8.78 -17.15 41.84
N ASP A 23 -7.63 -17.80 41.66
CA ASP A 23 -6.30 -17.26 42.02
C ASP A 23 -5.91 -16.15 41.04
N GLU A 24 -6.17 -16.37 39.74
CA GLU A 24 -5.99 -15.42 38.68
C GLU A 24 -7.18 -15.50 37.69
N ALA A 25 -7.55 -14.37 37.12
CA ALA A 25 -8.62 -14.32 36.12
C ALA A 25 -8.41 -13.14 35.15
N TRP A 26 -8.68 -13.37 33.88
CA TRP A 26 -8.60 -12.38 32.80
C TRP A 26 -10.00 -11.94 32.38
N GLY A 27 -10.11 -10.86 31.61
CA GLY A 27 -11.39 -10.40 31.06
C GLY A 27 -11.92 -11.38 30.00
N PHE A 28 -13.25 -11.30 29.73
CA PHE A 28 -13.85 -12.03 28.63
C PHE A 28 -13.40 -11.43 27.29
N GLU A 29 -12.88 -12.30 26.44
CA GLU A 29 -12.56 -12.02 25.04
C GLU A 29 -13.38 -12.99 24.18
N ASN A 30 -14.23 -12.46 23.30
CA ASN A 30 -15.16 -13.26 22.47
C ASN A 30 -15.99 -14.29 23.28
N GLY A 31 -16.43 -13.88 24.49
CA GLY A 31 -17.28 -14.73 25.36
C GLY A 31 -16.53 -15.75 26.21
N VAL A 32 -15.18 -15.78 26.19
CA VAL A 32 -14.37 -16.72 26.95
C VAL A 32 -13.33 -15.98 27.80
N ALA A 33 -13.19 -16.34 29.07
CA ALA A 33 -12.17 -15.84 29.97
C ALA A 33 -11.24 -16.96 30.46
N ARG A 34 -9.94 -16.65 30.59
CA ARG A 34 -8.98 -17.56 31.23
C ARG A 34 -9.05 -17.40 32.73
N VAL A 35 -9.13 -18.50 33.45
CA VAL A 35 -9.18 -18.52 34.92
C VAL A 35 -8.17 -19.54 35.48
N CYS A 36 -7.57 -19.19 36.62
CA CYS A 36 -6.68 -20.07 37.35
C CYS A 36 -7.31 -20.40 38.70
N LEU A 37 -7.41 -21.69 39.00
CA LEU A 37 -7.89 -22.19 40.30
C LEU A 37 -6.92 -23.28 40.80
N ASP A 38 -6.44 -23.12 42.03
CA ASP A 38 -5.48 -24.02 42.67
C ASP A 38 -4.20 -24.25 41.81
N GLY A 39 -3.74 -23.19 41.10
CA GLY A 39 -2.57 -23.22 40.22
C GLY A 39 -2.77 -23.90 38.87
N LYS A 40 -4.00 -24.26 38.51
CA LYS A 40 -4.35 -24.80 37.22
C LYS A 40 -5.22 -23.84 36.42
N TRP A 41 -4.95 -23.74 35.13
CA TRP A 41 -5.65 -22.88 34.21
C TRP A 41 -6.80 -23.63 33.51
N GLY A 42 -7.89 -22.91 33.31
CA GLY A 42 -9.05 -23.35 32.55
C GLY A 42 -9.71 -22.16 31.82
N TYR A 43 -10.85 -22.42 31.23
CA TYR A 43 -11.60 -21.43 30.45
C TYR A 43 -13.05 -21.36 30.91
N LEU A 44 -13.53 -20.14 31.15
CA LEU A 44 -14.88 -19.82 31.62
C LEU A 44 -15.64 -19.12 30.51
N LEU A 45 -16.89 -19.53 30.29
CA LEU A 45 -17.83 -18.85 29.40
C LEU A 45 -18.46 -17.62 30.10
N ASP A 46 -18.95 -16.68 29.33
CA ASP A 46 -19.69 -15.51 29.81
C ASP A 46 -21.05 -15.84 30.44
N THR A 47 -21.49 -17.11 30.35
CA THR A 47 -22.61 -17.68 31.13
C THR A 47 -22.27 -18.00 32.57
N GLY A 48 -20.98 -18.05 32.91
CA GLY A 48 -20.49 -18.51 34.21
C GLY A 48 -20.17 -20.02 34.27
N ASP A 49 -20.40 -20.76 33.20
CA ASP A 49 -20.06 -22.17 33.08
C ASP A 49 -18.62 -22.35 32.58
N TYR A 50 -17.98 -23.46 32.93
CA TYR A 50 -16.67 -23.77 32.37
C TYR A 50 -16.80 -24.26 30.93
N LEU A 51 -16.06 -23.65 30.01
CA LEU A 51 -15.74 -24.24 28.71
C LEU A 51 -14.77 -25.41 28.88
N VAL A 52 -13.72 -25.18 29.70
CA VAL A 52 -12.77 -26.20 30.17
C VAL A 52 -12.46 -25.98 31.62
N GLU A 53 -12.73 -26.97 32.47
CA GLU A 53 -12.37 -26.89 33.88
C GLU A 53 -10.86 -26.70 34.07
N PRO A 54 -10.42 -25.99 35.14
CA PRO A 54 -9.01 -25.76 35.44
C PRO A 54 -8.22 -27.09 35.54
N GLN A 55 -7.33 -27.33 34.58
CA GLN A 55 -6.52 -28.54 34.50
C GLN A 55 -5.13 -28.33 33.91
N PHE A 56 -4.90 -27.24 33.16
CA PHE A 56 -3.65 -26.97 32.48
C PHE A 56 -2.64 -26.26 33.39
N ASP A 57 -1.35 -26.50 33.19
CA ASP A 57 -0.27 -25.80 33.88
C ASP A 57 -0.16 -24.33 33.43
N LYS A 58 -0.41 -24.10 32.12
CA LYS A 58 -0.50 -22.76 31.51
C LYS A 58 -1.54 -22.77 30.41
N ALA A 59 -2.14 -21.60 30.15
CA ALA A 59 -3.14 -21.43 29.10
C ALA A 59 -3.00 -20.10 28.40
N GLY A 60 -2.99 -20.09 27.08
CA GLY A 60 -3.00 -18.92 26.19
C GLY A 60 -4.42 -18.39 25.93
N ALA A 61 -4.53 -17.19 25.35
CA ALA A 61 -5.79 -16.71 24.80
C ALA A 61 -6.15 -17.45 23.51
N PHE A 62 -7.43 -17.43 23.15
CA PHE A 62 -7.86 -17.92 21.85
C PHE A 62 -7.39 -16.93 20.77
N PHE A 63 -6.74 -17.49 19.73
CA PHE A 63 -6.32 -16.75 18.55
C PHE A 63 -6.38 -17.70 17.35
N GLY A 64 -6.94 -17.25 16.23
CA GLY A 64 -7.09 -18.07 15.02
C GLY A 64 -7.90 -19.35 15.24
N GLY A 65 -8.88 -19.34 16.18
CA GLY A 65 -9.72 -20.50 16.49
C GLY A 65 -9.12 -21.49 17.49
N PHE A 66 -7.91 -21.25 18.01
CA PHE A 66 -7.18 -22.15 18.93
C PHE A 66 -6.63 -21.42 20.13
N ALA A 67 -6.52 -22.13 21.26
CA ALA A 67 -5.79 -21.68 22.41
C ALA A 67 -4.66 -22.67 22.75
N ALA A 68 -3.45 -22.13 22.93
CA ALA A 68 -2.31 -22.91 23.36
C ALA A 68 -2.46 -23.31 24.84
N VAL A 69 -2.27 -24.59 25.16
CA VAL A 69 -2.35 -25.11 26.53
C VAL A 69 -1.12 -25.95 26.85
N CYS A 70 -0.63 -25.82 28.08
CA CYS A 70 0.50 -26.59 28.58
C CYS A 70 0.02 -27.62 29.60
N LEU A 71 0.45 -28.85 29.43
CA LEU A 71 0.23 -29.95 30.38
C LEU A 71 1.53 -30.74 30.55
N ASP A 72 1.94 -30.96 31.78
CA ASP A 72 3.18 -31.67 32.13
C ASP A 72 4.43 -31.10 31.44
N GLY A 73 4.46 -29.75 31.26
CA GLY A 73 5.57 -29.01 30.64
C GLY A 73 5.60 -29.08 29.11
N LYS A 74 4.61 -29.69 28.46
CA LYS A 74 4.48 -29.74 27.01
C LYS A 74 3.26 -28.96 26.55
N TRP A 75 3.39 -28.32 25.39
CA TRP A 75 2.36 -27.49 24.78
C TRP A 75 1.60 -28.22 23.67
N GLY A 76 0.31 -27.96 23.61
CA GLY A 76 -0.63 -28.38 22.60
C GLY A 76 -1.73 -27.35 22.44
N TYR A 77 -2.84 -27.70 21.77
CA TYR A 77 -3.91 -26.73 21.48
C TYR A 77 -5.29 -27.33 21.70
N ILE A 78 -6.19 -26.48 22.22
CA ILE A 78 -7.63 -26.71 22.24
C ILE A 78 -8.33 -25.84 21.20
N ASP A 79 -9.50 -26.29 20.72
CA ASP A 79 -10.39 -25.51 19.87
C ASP A 79 -11.36 -24.63 20.68
N GLU A 80 -12.17 -23.80 19.99
CA GLU A 80 -13.19 -22.95 20.61
C GLU A 80 -14.31 -23.71 21.34
N GLN A 81 -14.42 -25.01 21.12
CA GLN A 81 -15.35 -25.89 21.85
C GLN A 81 -14.68 -26.49 23.09
N GLY A 82 -13.44 -26.15 23.38
CA GLY A 82 -12.66 -26.66 24.50
C GLY A 82 -12.11 -28.09 24.29
N ALA A 83 -12.22 -28.62 23.07
CA ALA A 83 -11.70 -29.96 22.76
C ALA A 83 -10.19 -29.87 22.44
N LEU A 84 -9.44 -30.85 23.01
CA LEU A 84 -8.01 -30.99 22.73
C LEU A 84 -7.82 -31.42 21.28
N ARG A 85 -7.33 -30.51 20.43
CA ARG A 85 -7.13 -30.75 18.98
C ARG A 85 -5.74 -31.25 18.68
N ILE A 86 -4.76 -30.71 19.40
CA ILE A 86 -3.36 -31.08 19.23
C ILE A 86 -2.83 -31.45 20.60
N GLU A 87 -2.48 -32.72 20.78
CA GLU A 87 -1.96 -33.26 22.05
C GLU A 87 -0.68 -32.51 22.47
N PRO A 88 -0.52 -32.23 23.78
CA PRO A 88 0.68 -31.59 24.33
C PRO A 88 1.93 -32.42 24.05
N ARG A 89 2.82 -31.93 23.22
CA ARG A 89 4.07 -32.61 22.84
C ARG A 89 5.24 -31.66 22.55
N PHE A 90 4.96 -30.37 22.35
CA PHE A 90 5.96 -29.36 22.01
C PHE A 90 6.57 -28.72 23.25
N ASP A 91 7.81 -28.27 23.17
CA ASP A 91 8.49 -27.53 24.26
C ASP A 91 7.97 -26.09 24.37
N SER A 92 7.63 -25.49 23.23
CA SER A 92 6.99 -24.20 23.10
C SER A 92 6.08 -24.17 21.88
N CYS A 93 5.14 -23.22 21.81
CA CYS A 93 4.29 -23.00 20.65
C CYS A 93 3.78 -21.54 20.59
N GLY A 94 3.58 -21.07 19.36
CA GLY A 94 3.02 -19.76 19.03
C GLY A 94 1.49 -19.79 18.85
N HIS A 95 0.94 -18.70 18.35
CA HIS A 95 -0.47 -18.62 17.94
C HIS A 95 -0.65 -19.13 16.51
N PHE A 96 -1.87 -19.62 16.21
CA PHE A 96 -2.23 -19.88 14.82
C PHE A 96 -2.42 -18.58 14.04
N TYR A 97 -1.69 -18.44 12.97
CA TYR A 97 -1.80 -17.32 12.03
C TYR A 97 -1.84 -17.87 10.60
N SER A 98 -2.79 -17.42 9.78
CA SER A 98 -2.94 -17.88 8.38
C SER A 98 -2.90 -19.39 8.20
N GLY A 99 -3.52 -20.15 9.16
CA GLY A 99 -3.62 -21.61 9.11
C GLY A 99 -2.37 -22.38 9.53
N SER A 100 -1.37 -21.72 10.10
CA SER A 100 -0.15 -22.34 10.63
C SER A 100 0.21 -21.81 12.01
N ALA A 101 0.94 -22.60 12.80
CA ALA A 101 1.50 -22.19 14.08
C ALA A 101 2.96 -22.64 14.21
N GLU A 102 3.80 -21.78 14.77
CA GLU A 102 5.15 -22.12 15.16
C GLU A 102 5.13 -23.08 16.35
N VAL A 103 5.99 -24.09 16.29
CA VAL A 103 6.22 -25.02 17.38
C VAL A 103 7.72 -25.25 17.57
N GLU A 104 8.15 -25.43 18.82
CA GLU A 104 9.51 -25.77 19.17
C GLU A 104 9.57 -27.20 19.72
N LEU A 105 10.55 -27.97 19.27
CA LEU A 105 10.86 -29.29 19.78
C LEU A 105 12.39 -29.48 19.81
N ASP A 106 12.91 -29.85 20.98
CA ASP A 106 14.36 -30.05 21.21
C ASP A 106 15.22 -28.83 20.82
N GLY A 107 14.69 -27.61 21.04
CA GLY A 107 15.36 -26.34 20.75
C GLY A 107 15.36 -25.94 19.27
N LEU A 108 14.56 -26.61 18.44
CA LEU A 108 14.38 -26.28 17.01
C LEU A 108 12.92 -25.96 16.72
N CYS A 109 12.72 -24.96 15.86
CA CYS A 109 11.43 -24.47 15.45
C CYS A 109 10.97 -25.12 14.13
N GLY A 110 9.66 -25.34 14.02
CA GLY A 110 8.95 -25.80 12.84
C GLY A 110 7.54 -25.21 12.77
N LEU A 111 6.80 -25.55 11.75
CA LEU A 111 5.41 -25.13 11.55
C LEU A 111 4.48 -26.33 11.49
N ILE A 112 3.31 -26.21 12.10
CA ILE A 112 2.23 -27.18 12.04
C ILE A 112 0.96 -26.59 11.42
N ASP A 113 0.12 -27.44 10.85
CA ASP A 113 -1.24 -27.10 10.45
C ASP A 113 -2.24 -27.22 11.63
N GLU A 114 -3.50 -26.85 11.39
CA GLU A 114 -4.60 -26.91 12.37
C GLU A 114 -4.94 -28.34 12.87
N ASN A 115 -4.42 -29.37 12.22
CA ASN A 115 -4.54 -30.76 12.66
C ASN A 115 -3.31 -31.25 13.43
N GLY A 116 -2.30 -30.39 13.58
CA GLY A 116 -1.03 -30.72 14.22
C GLY A 116 -0.06 -31.51 13.33
N ALA A 117 -0.33 -31.61 12.03
CA ALA A 117 0.65 -32.17 11.08
C ALA A 117 1.72 -31.15 10.76
N TYR A 118 2.97 -31.60 10.66
CA TYR A 118 4.05 -30.69 10.29
C TYR A 118 3.89 -30.23 8.84
N LEU A 119 3.79 -28.92 8.67
CA LEU A 119 4.03 -28.24 7.42
C LEU A 119 5.54 -28.13 7.19
N ILE A 120 6.28 -27.79 8.24
CA ILE A 120 7.73 -27.77 8.27
C ILE A 120 8.19 -28.47 9.55
N GLU A 121 8.94 -29.56 9.40
CA GLU A 121 9.54 -30.28 10.54
C GLU A 121 10.45 -29.35 11.37
N PRO A 122 10.50 -29.48 12.71
CA PRO A 122 11.41 -28.70 13.55
C PRO A 122 12.87 -28.94 13.15
N LYS A 123 13.50 -27.94 12.54
CA LYS A 123 14.89 -28.00 12.06
C LYS A 123 15.60 -26.66 12.01
N TYR A 124 14.87 -25.55 12.27
CA TYR A 124 15.40 -24.20 12.25
C TYR A 124 15.57 -23.64 13.66
N TYR A 125 16.48 -22.69 13.85
CA TYR A 125 16.60 -21.95 15.11
C TYR A 125 15.54 -20.87 15.28
N GLY A 126 14.93 -20.42 14.19
CA GLY A 126 13.77 -19.54 14.15
C GLY A 126 12.99 -19.77 12.87
N ILE A 127 11.68 -19.58 12.94
CA ILE A 127 10.78 -19.65 11.80
C ILE A 127 9.58 -18.74 12.10
N ASN A 128 9.16 -17.96 11.11
CA ASN A 128 7.90 -17.21 11.20
C ASN A 128 6.79 -17.93 10.45
N SER A 129 5.54 -17.60 10.78
CA SER A 129 4.37 -18.13 10.06
C SER A 129 4.44 -17.78 8.56
N PHE A 130 3.75 -18.57 7.74
CA PHE A 130 3.67 -18.27 6.33
C PHE A 130 2.95 -16.94 6.07
N GLU A 131 3.61 -16.10 5.31
CA GLU A 131 3.04 -14.92 4.67
C GLU A 131 2.84 -15.25 3.18
N GLY A 132 1.59 -15.41 2.75
CA GLY A 132 1.29 -15.94 1.43
C GLY A 132 1.86 -17.35 1.20
N ASN A 133 2.81 -17.49 0.29
CA ASN A 133 3.45 -18.76 -0.05
C ASN A 133 4.83 -18.96 0.57
N TYR A 134 5.33 -18.01 1.37
CA TYR A 134 6.69 -17.99 1.87
C TYR A 134 6.74 -17.81 3.38
N ALA A 135 7.81 -18.30 4.00
CA ALA A 135 8.10 -18.11 5.41
C ALA A 135 9.58 -17.78 5.60
N THR A 136 9.90 -16.91 6.55
CA THR A 136 11.29 -16.67 6.92
C THR A 136 11.77 -17.73 7.89
N VAL A 137 13.00 -18.20 7.70
CA VAL A 137 13.65 -19.20 8.54
C VAL A 137 15.04 -18.74 8.93
N ALA A 138 15.50 -19.13 10.12
CA ALA A 138 16.80 -18.76 10.61
C ALA A 138 17.64 -19.97 11.03
N ARG A 139 18.93 -19.88 10.79
CA ARG A 139 19.95 -20.69 11.44
C ARG A 139 20.66 -19.90 12.56
N GLN A 140 21.26 -20.61 13.48
CA GLN A 140 22.10 -19.99 14.50
C GLN A 140 23.34 -19.34 13.83
N GLY A 141 23.58 -18.08 14.18
CA GLY A 141 24.71 -17.29 13.76
C GLY A 141 25.87 -17.31 14.78
N ALA A 142 26.60 -16.22 14.82
CA ALA A 142 27.71 -16.06 15.74
C ALA A 142 27.24 -15.90 17.19
N TYR A 143 28.06 -16.32 18.13
CA TYR A 143 27.86 -16.03 19.54
C TYR A 143 28.36 -14.61 19.82
N VAL A 144 27.52 -13.82 20.45
CA VAL A 144 27.83 -12.42 20.82
C VAL A 144 27.88 -12.34 22.33
N GLU A 145 29.04 -11.95 22.86
CA GLU A 145 29.20 -11.57 24.26
C GLU A 145 28.66 -10.15 24.46
N ASP A 146 27.58 -10.02 25.22
CA ASP A 146 26.97 -8.73 25.52
C ASP A 146 27.80 -7.93 26.52
N ASP A 147 27.79 -6.61 26.39
CA ASP A 147 28.45 -5.66 27.31
C ASP A 147 27.77 -5.55 28.70
N GLY A 148 26.75 -6.39 28.94
CA GLY A 148 26.05 -6.50 30.23
C GLY A 148 24.65 -5.88 30.24
N SER A 149 24.11 -5.48 29.08
CA SER A 149 22.77 -4.87 29.00
C SER A 149 21.67 -5.89 28.70
N MET A 150 21.90 -6.92 27.89
CA MET A 150 20.91 -7.92 27.49
C MET A 150 21.30 -9.37 27.79
N GLY A 151 22.60 -9.64 28.13
CA GLY A 151 23.14 -10.98 28.29
C GLY A 151 23.61 -11.58 26.97
N ASP A 152 24.52 -12.56 27.07
CA ASP A 152 25.11 -13.23 25.88
C ASP A 152 24.02 -13.91 25.04
N TYR A 153 24.10 -13.77 23.71
CA TYR A 153 23.13 -14.36 22.79
C TYR A 153 23.79 -14.85 21.49
N TYR A 154 23.03 -15.64 20.73
CA TYR A 154 23.40 -16.00 19.37
C TYR A 154 22.62 -15.15 18.39
N GLU A 155 23.31 -14.67 17.37
CA GLU A 155 22.64 -14.03 16.23
C GLU A 155 21.81 -15.04 15.45
N TYR A 156 20.77 -14.56 14.77
CA TYR A 156 20.00 -15.31 13.81
C TYR A 156 20.41 -14.89 12.40
N ILE A 157 20.59 -15.87 11.51
CA ILE A 157 20.89 -15.61 10.10
C ILE A 157 19.72 -16.13 9.28
N TRP A 158 19.03 -15.19 8.65
CA TRP A 158 17.72 -15.41 8.03
C TRP A 158 17.81 -15.78 6.57
N GLY A 159 16.86 -16.57 6.08
CA GLY A 159 16.55 -16.93 4.71
C GLY A 159 15.05 -17.11 4.51
N VAL A 160 14.64 -17.51 3.32
CA VAL A 160 13.21 -17.72 2.98
C VAL A 160 13.01 -19.12 2.45
N ILE A 161 11.92 -19.78 2.84
CA ILE A 161 11.44 -21.05 2.31
C ILE A 161 10.07 -20.90 1.66
N ASP A 162 9.76 -21.78 0.73
CA ASP A 162 8.41 -21.96 0.19
C ASP A 162 7.58 -22.95 1.05
N ARG A 163 6.29 -23.16 0.68
CA ARG A 163 5.40 -24.08 1.39
C ARG A 163 5.84 -25.55 1.35
N THR A 164 6.78 -25.93 0.48
CA THR A 164 7.37 -27.28 0.44
C THR A 164 8.52 -27.43 1.43
N GLY A 165 8.98 -26.33 2.03
CA GLY A 165 10.16 -26.24 2.88
C GLY A 165 11.47 -26.16 2.08
N ALA A 166 11.38 -25.92 0.76
CA ALA A 166 12.54 -25.67 -0.07
C ALA A 166 13.04 -24.23 0.15
N LEU A 167 14.37 -24.07 0.24
CA LEU A 167 15.02 -22.79 0.44
C LEU A 167 14.94 -21.97 -0.85
N VAL A 168 14.27 -20.83 -0.79
CA VAL A 168 14.08 -19.89 -1.90
C VAL A 168 15.11 -18.78 -1.85
N LEU A 169 15.43 -18.29 -0.65
CA LEU A 169 16.49 -17.33 -0.39
C LEU A 169 17.46 -17.92 0.65
N PRO A 170 18.78 -17.93 0.43
CA PRO A 170 19.73 -18.54 1.33
C PRO A 170 19.73 -17.87 2.70
N MET A 171 20.08 -18.62 3.76
CA MET A 171 20.22 -18.09 5.12
C MET A 171 21.56 -17.38 5.27
N GLU A 172 21.61 -16.12 4.90
CA GLU A 172 22.82 -15.28 4.97
C GLU A 172 22.53 -13.83 5.37
N TYR A 173 21.28 -13.47 5.65
CA TYR A 173 20.84 -12.10 5.97
C TYR A 173 20.62 -11.90 7.47
N ASP A 174 20.84 -10.67 7.94
CA ASP A 174 20.65 -10.27 9.34
C ASP A 174 19.17 -10.16 9.70
N SER A 175 18.35 -9.73 8.75
CA SER A 175 16.88 -9.72 8.86
C SER A 175 16.23 -9.88 7.50
N ILE A 176 14.99 -10.39 7.48
CA ILE A 176 14.15 -10.46 6.28
C ILE A 176 12.72 -10.16 6.69
N GLU A 177 12.06 -9.25 5.97
CA GLU A 177 10.63 -9.02 5.99
C GLU A 177 10.04 -9.48 4.66
N ILE A 178 8.87 -10.13 4.71
CA ILE A 178 8.14 -10.55 3.50
C ILE A 178 6.87 -9.71 3.41
N ASP A 179 6.68 -9.03 2.30
CA ASP A 179 5.39 -8.49 1.91
C ASP A 179 4.63 -9.56 1.13
N ALA A 180 3.61 -10.15 1.77
CA ALA A 180 2.84 -11.25 1.20
C ALA A 180 2.01 -10.82 0.00
N ASP A 181 1.50 -9.59 0.01
CA ASP A 181 0.65 -9.04 -1.04
C ASP A 181 1.47 -8.78 -2.31
N ASP A 182 2.73 -8.37 -2.14
CA ASP A 182 3.64 -8.06 -3.23
C ASP A 182 4.60 -9.20 -3.60
N SER A 183 4.64 -10.27 -2.79
CA SER A 183 5.60 -11.37 -2.93
C SER A 183 7.06 -10.87 -2.98
N VAL A 184 7.37 -9.86 -2.18
CA VAL A 184 8.70 -9.24 -2.06
C VAL A 184 9.31 -9.59 -0.72
N ALA A 185 10.58 -9.98 -0.71
CA ALA A 185 11.39 -10.08 0.49
C ALA A 185 12.37 -8.90 0.54
N VAL A 186 12.35 -8.17 1.64
CA VAL A 186 13.32 -7.12 1.96
C VAL A 186 14.32 -7.71 2.95
N ALA A 187 15.55 -7.91 2.52
CA ALA A 187 16.61 -8.54 3.30
C ALA A 187 17.72 -7.53 3.62
N THR A 188 18.22 -7.54 4.86
CA THR A 188 19.31 -6.67 5.30
C THR A 188 20.55 -7.50 5.57
N LEU A 189 21.70 -7.07 5.06
CA LEU A 189 23.01 -7.66 5.31
C LEU A 189 24.01 -6.54 5.62
N GLY A 190 24.44 -6.41 6.87
CA GLY A 190 25.21 -5.26 7.34
C GLY A 190 24.41 -3.96 7.18
N ASP A 191 25.01 -3.00 6.50
CA ASP A 191 24.36 -1.70 6.19
C ASP A 191 23.62 -1.72 4.83
N GLU A 192 23.59 -2.86 4.12
CA GLU A 192 23.00 -2.99 2.80
C GLU A 192 21.61 -3.62 2.89
N THR A 193 20.65 -3.06 2.13
CA THR A 193 19.29 -3.61 1.98
C THR A 193 19.13 -4.18 0.58
N HIS A 194 18.69 -5.42 0.51
CA HIS A 194 18.47 -6.18 -0.71
C HIS A 194 16.97 -6.44 -0.87
N TYR A 195 16.48 -6.37 -2.09
CA TYR A 195 15.08 -6.62 -2.42
C TYR A 195 15.01 -7.86 -3.32
N PHE A 196 14.12 -8.78 -3.02
CA PHE A 196 13.95 -10.01 -3.78
C PHE A 196 12.49 -10.19 -4.16
N HIS A 197 12.23 -10.40 -5.44
CA HIS A 197 10.93 -10.89 -5.88
C HIS A 197 10.88 -12.42 -5.71
N LEU A 198 9.86 -12.89 -4.99
CA LEU A 198 9.64 -14.31 -4.71
C LEU A 198 8.60 -14.87 -5.68
N SER A 199 8.99 -15.78 -6.57
CA SER A 199 8.07 -16.38 -7.55
C SER A 199 8.45 -17.82 -7.87
N GLY A 200 7.48 -18.74 -7.89
CA GLY A 200 7.66 -20.11 -8.35
C GLY A 200 8.77 -20.90 -7.64
N GLY A 201 9.03 -20.61 -6.34
CA GLY A 201 10.10 -21.25 -5.57
C GLY A 201 11.50 -20.69 -5.84
N THR A 202 11.61 -19.51 -6.45
CA THR A 202 12.85 -18.78 -6.68
C THR A 202 12.77 -17.37 -6.10
N ALA A 203 13.93 -16.81 -5.71
CA ALA A 203 14.10 -15.41 -5.38
C ALA A 203 14.98 -14.76 -6.46
N VAL A 204 14.50 -13.68 -7.05
CA VAL A 204 15.25 -12.88 -8.00
C VAL A 204 15.58 -11.57 -7.33
N GLU A 205 16.87 -11.27 -7.18
CA GLU A 205 17.29 -9.98 -6.66
C GLU A 205 16.90 -8.89 -7.66
N VAL A 206 16.15 -7.92 -7.17
CA VAL A 206 15.75 -6.76 -7.96
C VAL A 206 16.50 -5.55 -7.43
N ALA A 207 17.00 -4.72 -8.32
CA ALA A 207 17.59 -3.45 -7.90
C ALA A 207 16.51 -2.70 -7.08
N ARG A 208 16.94 -2.10 -5.95
CA ARG A 208 16.04 -1.22 -5.20
C ARG A 208 15.28 -0.37 -6.20
N LEU A 209 13.97 -0.26 -6.02
CA LEU A 209 13.15 0.74 -6.68
C LEU A 209 13.95 2.03 -6.81
N GLY A 210 14.21 2.44 -8.03
CA GLY A 210 14.83 3.73 -8.25
C GLY A 210 14.07 4.74 -7.42
N SER A 211 14.74 5.37 -6.49
CA SER A 211 14.25 6.30 -5.46
C SER A 211 12.74 6.18 -5.19
N SER A 212 12.39 5.60 -4.03
CA SER A 212 11.01 5.66 -3.53
C SER A 212 10.47 7.06 -3.81
N PHE A 213 9.38 7.14 -4.57
CA PHE A 213 8.68 8.42 -4.72
C PHE A 213 8.20 8.81 -3.33
N ALA A 214 8.91 9.74 -2.71
CA ALA A 214 8.48 10.36 -1.47
C ALA A 214 7.80 11.67 -1.82
N LEU A 215 6.60 11.91 -1.31
CA LEU A 215 5.92 13.20 -1.47
C LEU A 215 6.81 14.35 -0.97
N GLU A 216 7.59 14.07 0.08
CA GLU A 216 8.53 14.98 0.72
C GLU A 216 9.63 15.47 -0.21
N ASP A 217 9.98 14.72 -1.26
CA ASP A 217 10.92 15.13 -2.30
C ASP A 217 10.44 16.40 -3.06
N TYR A 218 9.13 16.62 -3.06
CA TYR A 218 8.47 17.75 -3.69
C TYR A 218 7.96 18.80 -2.69
N TYR A 219 8.32 18.69 -1.41
CA TYR A 219 8.12 19.78 -0.46
C TYR A 219 9.31 20.74 -0.56
N PRO A 220 9.12 22.04 -0.42
CA PRO A 220 10.20 23.02 -0.57
C PRO A 220 11.14 22.99 0.65
N ASN A 221 12.04 22.04 0.67
CA ASN A 221 13.08 21.84 1.66
C ASN A 221 14.46 21.76 0.99
N GLU A 222 15.54 21.65 1.78
CA GLU A 222 16.89 21.43 1.25
C GLU A 222 16.96 20.06 0.57
N GLY A 223 17.28 20.02 -0.71
CA GLY A 223 17.32 18.80 -1.53
C GLY A 223 16.03 18.53 -2.31
N SER A 224 15.03 19.41 -2.22
CA SER A 224 13.76 19.28 -2.97
C SER A 224 13.99 19.15 -4.48
N LYS A 225 13.16 18.31 -5.12
CA LYS A 225 13.09 18.14 -6.58
C LYS A 225 12.20 19.20 -7.25
N VAL A 226 11.63 20.12 -6.48
CA VAL A 226 10.76 21.18 -7.00
C VAL A 226 11.54 22.15 -7.88
N VAL A 227 11.00 22.39 -9.07
CA VAL A 227 11.59 23.33 -10.02
C VAL A 227 11.35 24.77 -9.54
N SER A 228 12.40 25.58 -9.63
CA SER A 228 12.35 27.01 -9.28
C SER A 228 12.34 27.87 -10.53
N LEU A 229 11.56 28.96 -10.50
CA LEU A 229 11.72 30.04 -11.46
C LEU A 229 13.06 30.77 -11.20
N ASN A 230 13.75 31.13 -12.29
CA ASN A 230 14.96 31.97 -12.20
C ASN A 230 14.63 33.45 -12.04
N GLU A 231 13.40 33.80 -11.76
CA GLU A 231 12.86 35.14 -11.63
C GLU A 231 11.84 35.22 -10.50
N THR A 232 11.59 36.38 -9.95
CA THR A 232 10.54 36.60 -8.95
C THR A 232 9.16 36.50 -9.61
N ALA A 233 8.22 35.78 -8.99
CA ALA A 233 6.86 35.72 -9.50
C ALA A 233 6.19 37.10 -9.48
N ASP A 234 5.59 37.46 -10.61
CA ASP A 234 4.82 38.73 -10.74
C ASP A 234 3.38 38.50 -10.25
N ILE A 235 3.27 38.27 -8.94
CA ILE A 235 1.99 38.03 -8.26
C ILE A 235 1.88 38.97 -7.05
N GLN A 236 0.70 39.53 -6.82
CA GLN A 236 0.41 40.36 -5.68
C GLN A 236 -0.84 39.87 -4.96
N TRP A 237 -0.61 39.29 -3.78
CA TRP A 237 -1.69 38.82 -2.93
C TRP A 237 -2.45 39.94 -2.26
N TYR A 238 -3.75 39.80 -2.11
CA TYR A 238 -4.52 40.65 -1.20
C TYR A 238 -4.21 40.25 0.24
N ALA A 239 -3.66 41.24 1.00
CA ALA A 239 -3.21 41.02 2.38
C ALA A 239 -4.36 40.65 3.36
N ASP A 240 -5.59 41.09 3.05
CA ASP A 240 -6.77 40.88 3.89
C ASP A 240 -7.55 39.58 3.54
N ALA A 241 -7.07 38.81 2.54
CA ALA A 241 -7.68 37.54 2.14
C ALA A 241 -6.72 36.37 2.41
N ALA A 242 -7.29 35.21 2.73
CA ALA A 242 -6.52 33.99 2.96
C ALA A 242 -5.80 33.55 1.67
N LEU A 243 -4.62 32.94 1.81
CA LEU A 243 -4.00 32.22 0.70
C LEU A 243 -4.82 30.96 0.40
N PRO A 244 -5.00 30.62 -0.89
CA PRO A 244 -5.73 29.40 -1.26
C PRO A 244 -5.07 28.13 -0.70
N ARG A 245 -5.88 27.21 -0.17
CA ARG A 245 -5.45 25.87 0.22
C ARG A 245 -5.43 24.99 -1.02
N LEU A 246 -4.28 24.41 -1.31
CA LEU A 246 -4.04 23.60 -2.50
C LEU A 246 -4.07 22.13 -2.19
N ASP A 247 -4.62 21.35 -3.10
CA ASP A 247 -4.59 19.90 -3.08
C ASP A 247 -4.50 19.35 -4.52
N GLY A 248 -4.34 18.04 -4.69
CA GLY A 248 -4.35 17.51 -6.05
C GLY A 248 -3.91 16.05 -6.19
N ALA A 249 -3.80 15.69 -7.47
CA ALA A 249 -3.29 14.39 -7.87
C ALA A 249 -1.79 14.29 -7.62
N THR A 250 -1.32 13.11 -7.17
CA THR A 250 0.10 12.82 -6.95
C THR A 250 0.94 13.15 -8.20
N ALA A 251 0.46 12.79 -9.39
CA ALA A 251 1.16 13.08 -10.64
C ALA A 251 1.29 14.58 -10.97
N LEU A 252 0.63 15.46 -10.23
CA LEU A 252 0.71 16.91 -10.44
C LEU A 252 1.36 17.66 -9.29
N LEU A 253 1.76 16.93 -8.22
CA LEU A 253 2.46 17.54 -7.09
C LEU A 253 3.68 18.37 -7.52
N PRO A 254 4.54 17.92 -8.45
CA PRO A 254 5.68 18.72 -8.89
C PRO A 254 5.31 20.10 -9.39
N VAL A 255 4.23 20.25 -10.14
CA VAL A 255 3.84 21.55 -10.70
C VAL A 255 3.19 22.46 -9.66
N TYR A 256 2.24 21.96 -8.83
CA TYR A 256 1.63 22.86 -7.86
C TYR A 256 2.53 23.16 -6.66
N ALA A 257 3.47 22.24 -6.30
CA ALA A 257 4.54 22.57 -5.37
C ALA A 257 5.47 23.65 -5.92
N ALA A 258 5.80 23.62 -7.23
CA ALA A 258 6.57 24.68 -7.87
C ALA A 258 5.82 26.02 -7.91
N VAL A 259 4.49 25.98 -8.14
CA VAL A 259 3.63 27.17 -8.05
C VAL A 259 3.70 27.78 -6.64
N VAL A 260 3.56 26.96 -5.60
CA VAL A 260 3.66 27.43 -4.21
C VAL A 260 5.04 27.99 -3.91
N GLN A 261 6.11 27.29 -4.28
CA GLN A 261 7.48 27.77 -4.07
C GLN A 261 7.74 29.11 -4.77
N ALA A 262 7.15 29.33 -5.93
CA ALA A 262 7.32 30.58 -6.69
C ALA A 262 6.48 31.72 -6.12
N THR A 263 5.32 31.49 -5.55
CA THR A 263 4.30 32.49 -5.29
C THR A 263 3.93 32.68 -3.81
N TYR A 264 4.06 31.65 -2.97
CA TYR A 264 3.67 31.67 -1.56
C TYR A 264 4.83 32.15 -0.66
N PRO A 265 4.56 32.55 0.59
CA PRO A 265 5.61 32.78 1.60
C PRO A 265 6.43 31.52 1.87
N GLN A 266 7.67 31.68 2.35
CA GLN A 266 8.60 30.57 2.57
C GLN A 266 8.25 29.66 3.76
N ASP A 267 7.28 30.02 4.59
CA ASP A 267 6.86 29.29 5.80
C ASP A 267 5.56 28.51 5.61
N VAL A 268 5.25 28.15 4.38
CA VAL A 268 4.06 27.34 4.04
C VAL A 268 4.20 25.92 4.59
N ARG A 269 3.12 25.41 5.20
CA ARG A 269 3.04 24.06 5.72
C ARG A 269 2.48 23.10 4.69
N TYR A 270 3.13 21.94 4.59
CA TYR A 270 2.83 20.88 3.63
C TYR A 270 2.46 19.60 4.36
N GLY A 271 1.51 18.84 3.80
CA GLY A 271 1.12 17.51 4.26
C GLY A 271 -0.09 17.51 5.18
N GLU A 272 -0.80 16.38 5.19
CA GLU A 272 -2.04 16.23 5.96
C GLU A 272 -1.82 16.16 7.48
N GLU A 273 -0.59 15.88 7.91
CA GLU A 273 -0.24 15.77 9.34
C GLU A 273 0.00 17.12 10.01
N GLU A 274 0.11 18.20 9.24
CA GLU A 274 0.30 19.55 9.75
C GLU A 274 -1.02 20.16 10.26
N GLU A 275 -0.91 21.00 11.27
CA GLU A 275 -2.06 21.78 11.75
C GLU A 275 -2.37 22.89 10.74
N ASP A 276 -3.50 22.81 10.03
CA ASP A 276 -3.96 23.76 9.01
C ASP A 276 -2.99 23.91 7.81
N PRO A 277 -2.75 22.82 7.04
CA PRO A 277 -1.82 22.85 5.92
C PRO A 277 -2.38 23.68 4.75
N LEU A 278 -1.51 24.46 4.09
CA LEU A 278 -1.87 25.17 2.85
C LEU A 278 -1.68 24.31 1.60
N VAL A 279 -0.93 23.21 1.71
CA VAL A 279 -0.68 22.30 0.58
C VAL A 279 -0.79 20.86 1.03
N THR A 280 -1.66 20.12 0.38
CA THR A 280 -1.85 18.66 0.59
C THR A 280 -1.75 17.91 -0.73
N CYS A 281 -1.56 16.59 -0.67
CA CYS A 281 -1.57 15.71 -1.83
C CYS A 281 -2.40 14.47 -1.51
N THR A 282 -3.73 14.60 -1.60
CA THR A 282 -4.66 13.56 -1.14
C THR A 282 -5.14 12.63 -2.24
N LYS A 283 -4.53 12.65 -3.42
CA LYS A 283 -4.92 11.98 -4.66
C LYS A 283 -6.22 12.53 -5.27
N THR A 284 -6.46 12.25 -6.55
CA THR A 284 -7.56 12.87 -7.31
C THR A 284 -8.93 12.76 -6.64
N ASN A 285 -9.31 11.57 -6.21
CA ASN A 285 -10.66 11.38 -5.65
C ASN A 285 -10.88 12.20 -4.37
N ARG A 286 -9.95 12.08 -3.44
CA ARG A 286 -10.05 12.81 -2.16
C ARG A 286 -9.90 14.32 -2.34
N ALA A 287 -9.09 14.78 -3.30
CA ALA A 287 -8.96 16.19 -3.62
C ALA A 287 -10.29 16.80 -4.10
N TYR A 288 -11.04 16.11 -4.97
CA TYR A 288 -12.39 16.53 -5.37
C TYR A 288 -13.37 16.56 -4.19
N GLU A 289 -13.35 15.56 -3.31
CA GLU A 289 -14.16 15.54 -2.09
C GLU A 289 -13.83 16.75 -1.21
N ARG A 290 -12.55 17.01 -0.94
CA ARG A 290 -12.09 18.15 -0.12
C ARG A 290 -12.44 19.50 -0.74
N LEU A 291 -12.39 19.61 -2.07
CA LEU A 291 -12.86 20.82 -2.77
C LEU A 291 -14.36 21.04 -2.57
N ILE A 292 -15.16 19.99 -2.73
CA ILE A 292 -16.62 20.04 -2.55
C ILE A 292 -17.00 20.38 -1.09
N GLU A 293 -16.27 19.81 -0.12
CA GLU A 293 -16.43 20.05 1.31
C GLU A 293 -15.93 21.45 1.76
N GLY A 294 -15.20 22.17 0.93
CA GLY A 294 -14.55 23.44 1.28
C GLY A 294 -13.29 23.30 2.13
N ALA A 295 -12.70 22.12 2.17
CA ALA A 295 -11.42 21.85 2.85
C ALA A 295 -10.19 22.16 1.97
N ALA A 296 -10.36 22.25 0.65
CA ALA A 296 -9.41 22.79 -0.31
C ALA A 296 -10.09 23.90 -1.12
N ASP A 297 -9.32 24.85 -1.62
CA ASP A 297 -9.82 25.99 -2.39
C ASP A 297 -9.49 25.83 -3.88
N VAL A 298 -8.32 25.30 -4.22
CA VAL A 298 -7.89 24.97 -5.58
C VAL A 298 -7.31 23.57 -5.60
N ILE A 299 -7.77 22.73 -6.53
CA ILE A 299 -7.18 21.42 -6.71
C ILE A 299 -6.57 21.25 -8.11
N PHE A 300 -5.42 20.58 -8.18
CA PHE A 300 -4.69 20.30 -9.42
C PHE A 300 -4.93 18.85 -9.82
N CYS A 301 -5.82 18.64 -10.82
CA CYS A 301 -6.26 17.31 -11.24
C CYS A 301 -6.49 17.22 -12.75
N ALA A 302 -6.61 16.00 -13.25
CA ALA A 302 -7.32 15.76 -14.50
C ALA A 302 -8.80 16.16 -14.36
N GLY A 303 -9.50 16.31 -15.46
CA GLY A 303 -10.92 16.68 -15.43
C GLY A 303 -11.75 15.68 -14.60
N PRO A 304 -12.85 16.14 -13.96
CA PRO A 304 -13.67 15.32 -13.08
C PRO A 304 -14.34 14.15 -13.80
N SER A 305 -14.57 13.07 -13.06
CA SER A 305 -15.45 11.98 -13.46
C SER A 305 -16.93 12.41 -13.41
N GLU A 306 -17.82 11.64 -14.05
CA GLU A 306 -19.26 11.88 -13.94
C GLU A 306 -19.77 11.81 -12.49
N GLU A 307 -19.22 10.90 -11.68
CA GLU A 307 -19.59 10.77 -10.26
C GLU A 307 -19.12 11.97 -9.42
N GLN A 308 -17.94 12.51 -9.70
CA GLN A 308 -17.44 13.72 -9.04
C GLN A 308 -18.28 14.94 -9.41
N LEU A 309 -18.68 15.09 -10.67
CA LEU A 309 -19.63 16.12 -11.10
C LEU A 309 -20.98 15.95 -10.42
N TRP A 310 -21.46 14.73 -10.28
CA TRP A 310 -22.72 14.42 -9.61
C TRP A 310 -22.65 14.71 -8.11
N ALA A 311 -21.56 14.36 -7.45
CA ALA A 311 -21.32 14.66 -6.03
C ALA A 311 -21.26 16.18 -5.80
N ALA A 312 -20.58 16.94 -6.63
CA ALA A 312 -20.56 18.40 -6.56
C ALA A 312 -21.97 19.00 -6.71
N ALA A 313 -22.71 18.56 -7.73
CA ALA A 313 -24.09 19.02 -7.94
C ALA A 313 -25.03 18.66 -6.78
N ALA A 314 -24.90 17.47 -6.19
CA ALA A 314 -25.67 17.04 -5.02
C ALA A 314 -25.35 17.88 -3.76
N ALA A 315 -24.11 18.37 -3.63
CA ALA A 315 -23.69 19.30 -2.59
C ALA A 315 -24.06 20.76 -2.89
N GLY A 316 -24.63 21.06 -4.07
CA GLY A 316 -24.93 22.42 -4.51
C GLY A 316 -23.71 23.22 -4.94
N VAL A 317 -22.60 22.54 -5.25
CA VAL A 317 -21.33 23.12 -5.70
C VAL A 317 -21.26 23.05 -7.23
N GLU A 318 -20.97 24.17 -7.88
CA GLU A 318 -20.60 24.21 -9.29
C GLU A 318 -19.07 24.31 -9.40
N LEU A 319 -18.44 23.40 -10.14
CA LEU A 319 -17.01 23.38 -10.35
C LEU A 319 -16.62 24.29 -11.52
N GLU A 320 -15.55 25.07 -11.35
CA GLU A 320 -14.93 25.85 -12.40
C GLU A 320 -13.56 25.26 -12.74
N LEU A 321 -13.31 24.99 -14.02
CA LEU A 321 -12.12 24.30 -14.51
C LEU A 321 -11.25 25.28 -15.29
N THR A 322 -10.08 25.62 -14.78
CA THR A 322 -9.09 26.44 -15.48
C THR A 322 -8.02 25.54 -16.08
N PRO A 323 -7.98 25.34 -17.42
CA PRO A 323 -6.95 24.52 -18.04
C PRO A 323 -5.59 25.24 -17.94
N PHE A 324 -4.56 24.53 -17.47
CA PHE A 324 -3.21 25.08 -17.34
C PHE A 324 -2.13 24.29 -18.07
N GLY A 325 -2.46 23.13 -18.63
CA GLY A 325 -1.51 22.31 -19.34
C GLY A 325 -2.09 20.99 -19.82
N ALA A 326 -1.21 20.14 -20.31
CA ALA A 326 -1.55 18.84 -20.86
C ALA A 326 -0.49 17.79 -20.52
N GLU A 327 -0.93 16.51 -20.47
CA GLU A 327 -0.06 15.35 -20.24
C GLU A 327 -0.53 14.16 -21.08
N ALA A 328 0.40 13.27 -21.45
CA ALA A 328 0.06 12.03 -22.13
C ALA A 328 -0.44 10.98 -21.13
N PHE A 329 -1.59 10.39 -21.45
CA PHE A 329 -2.04 9.15 -20.84
C PHE A 329 -1.35 8.00 -21.57
N VAL A 330 -0.51 7.25 -20.86
CA VAL A 330 0.40 6.26 -21.43
C VAL A 330 0.10 4.86 -20.92
N PHE A 331 0.48 3.86 -21.73
CA PHE A 331 0.44 2.46 -21.35
C PHE A 331 1.84 1.91 -21.21
N THR A 332 2.02 1.07 -20.19
CA THR A 332 3.32 0.53 -19.81
C THR A 332 3.29 -1.00 -19.82
N VAL A 333 4.40 -1.57 -20.24
CA VAL A 333 4.68 -3.00 -20.14
C VAL A 333 6.06 -3.21 -19.52
N ASN A 334 6.34 -4.42 -19.06
CA ASN A 334 7.67 -4.79 -18.61
C ASN A 334 8.72 -4.57 -19.72
N ALA A 335 9.94 -4.21 -19.36
CA ALA A 335 11.03 -3.97 -20.32
C ALA A 335 11.32 -5.19 -21.21
N ASP A 336 11.07 -6.41 -20.71
CA ASP A 336 11.26 -7.67 -21.44
C ASP A 336 10.07 -8.00 -22.39
N ASN A 337 8.95 -7.27 -22.31
CA ASN A 337 7.88 -7.42 -23.29
C ASN A 337 8.30 -6.81 -24.62
N PRO A 338 8.26 -7.56 -25.75
CA PRO A 338 8.74 -7.08 -27.04
C PRO A 338 7.79 -6.11 -27.74
N LEU A 339 6.57 -5.86 -27.21
CA LEU A 339 5.63 -4.92 -27.82
C LEU A 339 6.17 -3.49 -27.72
N GLU A 340 6.18 -2.75 -28.83
CA GLU A 340 6.62 -1.35 -28.89
C GLU A 340 5.47 -0.39 -29.24
N ASP A 341 4.45 -0.88 -29.94
CA ASP A 341 3.30 -0.10 -30.37
C ASP A 341 2.00 -0.88 -30.17
N ILE A 342 0.95 -0.18 -29.77
CA ILE A 342 -0.40 -0.74 -29.64
C ILE A 342 -1.43 0.25 -30.15
N THR A 343 -2.44 -0.23 -30.87
CA THR A 343 -3.50 0.66 -31.35
C THR A 343 -4.53 0.93 -30.24
N THR A 344 -5.20 2.09 -30.32
CA THR A 344 -6.35 2.42 -29.46
C THR A 344 -7.40 1.31 -29.47
N GLN A 345 -7.68 0.72 -30.64
CA GLN A 345 -8.64 -0.38 -30.72
C GLN A 345 -8.17 -1.65 -30.00
N GLN A 346 -6.88 -1.97 -30.06
CA GLN A 346 -6.32 -3.11 -29.32
C GLN A 346 -6.37 -2.85 -27.82
N LEU A 347 -6.07 -1.63 -27.33
CA LEU A 347 -6.23 -1.25 -25.94
C LEU A 347 -7.68 -1.42 -25.46
N GLN A 348 -8.65 -0.93 -26.25
CA GLN A 348 -10.07 -1.17 -25.98
C GLN A 348 -10.39 -2.67 -25.93
N GLY A 349 -9.79 -3.48 -26.83
CA GLY A 349 -9.93 -4.93 -26.83
C GLY A 349 -9.38 -5.59 -25.56
N VAL A 350 -8.22 -5.16 -25.07
CA VAL A 350 -7.61 -5.66 -23.82
C VAL A 350 -8.49 -5.30 -22.63
N TYR A 351 -8.83 -4.04 -22.46
CA TYR A 351 -9.55 -3.55 -21.28
C TYR A 351 -11.06 -3.86 -21.29
N SER A 352 -11.62 -4.31 -22.41
CA SER A 352 -12.96 -4.91 -22.48
C SER A 352 -12.96 -6.43 -22.24
N GLY A 353 -11.78 -7.08 -22.20
CA GLY A 353 -11.65 -8.52 -22.12
C GLY A 353 -11.90 -9.25 -23.46
N ALA A 354 -11.99 -8.54 -24.57
CA ALA A 354 -12.10 -9.14 -25.89
C ALA A 354 -10.76 -9.70 -26.40
N ILE A 355 -9.64 -9.13 -25.95
CA ILE A 355 -8.27 -9.60 -26.19
C ILE A 355 -7.69 -9.99 -24.83
N THR A 356 -7.45 -11.28 -24.65
CA THR A 356 -6.99 -11.85 -23.36
C THR A 356 -5.63 -12.53 -23.46
N ASP A 357 -5.04 -12.62 -24.64
CA ASP A 357 -3.77 -13.29 -24.87
C ASP A 357 -2.84 -12.44 -25.75
N TRP A 358 -1.57 -12.38 -25.38
CA TRP A 358 -0.55 -11.59 -26.06
C TRP A 358 -0.34 -11.98 -27.53
N SER A 359 -0.60 -13.24 -27.89
CA SER A 359 -0.52 -13.69 -29.28
C SER A 359 -1.49 -12.96 -30.20
N ALA A 360 -2.63 -12.49 -29.70
CA ALA A 360 -3.57 -11.67 -30.45
C ALA A 360 -3.01 -10.25 -30.76
N LEU A 361 -1.98 -9.82 -30.03
CA LEU A 361 -1.23 -8.58 -30.26
C LEU A 361 0.07 -8.82 -31.03
N GLY A 362 0.30 -10.06 -31.51
CA GLY A 362 1.51 -10.42 -32.25
C GLY A 362 2.72 -10.75 -31.41
N VAL A 363 2.53 -10.99 -30.09
CA VAL A 363 3.59 -11.35 -29.16
C VAL A 363 3.39 -12.80 -28.70
N ASP A 364 4.24 -13.70 -29.18
CA ASP A 364 4.17 -15.11 -28.84
C ASP A 364 4.91 -15.41 -27.53
N GLY A 365 4.41 -16.38 -26.75
CA GLY A 365 5.09 -16.95 -25.60
C GLY A 365 4.83 -16.27 -24.26
N LEU A 366 4.09 -15.16 -24.20
CA LEU A 366 3.72 -14.49 -22.96
C LEU A 366 2.39 -14.99 -22.36
N GLY A 367 1.53 -15.65 -23.17
CA GLY A 367 0.24 -16.19 -22.72
C GLY A 367 -0.79 -15.12 -22.35
N GLU A 368 -1.52 -15.34 -21.28
CA GLU A 368 -2.61 -14.47 -20.85
C GLU A 368 -2.14 -13.07 -20.46
N ILE A 369 -2.90 -12.05 -20.88
CA ILE A 369 -2.64 -10.65 -20.55
C ILE A 369 -3.11 -10.36 -19.12
N VAL A 370 -2.21 -9.84 -18.28
CA VAL A 370 -2.51 -9.30 -16.96
C VAL A 370 -2.71 -7.80 -17.06
N ALA A 371 -3.96 -7.36 -17.17
CA ALA A 371 -4.31 -5.95 -17.34
C ALA A 371 -4.70 -5.31 -16.02
N TYR A 372 -3.80 -4.51 -15.45
CA TYR A 372 -4.04 -3.77 -14.21
C TYR A 372 -5.01 -2.60 -14.43
N GLN A 373 -5.85 -2.34 -13.43
CA GLN A 373 -6.74 -1.18 -13.40
C GLN A 373 -6.60 -0.44 -12.07
N ARG A 374 -7.13 0.78 -12.05
CA ARG A 374 -7.16 1.66 -10.87
C ARG A 374 -8.57 1.72 -10.29
N PRO A 375 -8.72 2.09 -9.01
CA PRO A 375 -10.03 2.37 -8.44
C PRO A 375 -10.77 3.45 -9.22
N LYS A 376 -12.08 3.32 -9.24
CA LYS A 376 -12.97 4.30 -9.85
C LYS A 376 -12.72 5.70 -9.30
N ASN A 377 -12.88 6.72 -10.14
CA ASN A 377 -12.63 8.14 -9.81
C ASN A 377 -11.14 8.51 -9.57
N SER A 378 -10.20 7.59 -9.74
CA SER A 378 -8.81 8.00 -9.86
C SER A 378 -8.57 8.70 -11.21
N GLY A 379 -7.64 9.66 -11.27
CA GLY A 379 -7.41 10.42 -12.50
C GLY A 379 -7.02 9.57 -13.71
N SER A 380 -6.19 8.54 -13.51
CA SER A 380 -5.80 7.62 -14.59
C SER A 380 -6.92 6.64 -14.95
N GLN A 381 -7.79 6.22 -14.02
CA GLN A 381 -8.96 5.42 -14.35
C GLN A 381 -9.97 6.21 -15.18
N THR A 382 -10.21 7.47 -14.81
CA THR A 382 -11.07 8.37 -15.62
C THR A 382 -10.52 8.59 -17.04
N ALA A 383 -9.18 8.62 -17.18
CA ALA A 383 -8.55 8.69 -18.51
C ALA A 383 -8.75 7.40 -19.30
N LEU A 384 -8.67 6.22 -18.66
CA LEU A 384 -8.98 4.94 -19.30
C LEU A 384 -10.44 4.88 -19.73
N GLU A 385 -11.38 5.27 -18.88
CA GLU A 385 -12.81 5.30 -19.21
C GLU A 385 -13.10 6.19 -20.44
N LYS A 386 -12.41 7.33 -20.54
CA LYS A 386 -12.49 8.19 -21.74
C LYS A 386 -11.92 7.52 -22.99
N LEU A 387 -10.82 6.78 -22.88
CA LEU A 387 -10.25 6.01 -23.99
C LEU A 387 -11.21 4.91 -24.45
N MET A 388 -11.90 4.26 -23.50
CA MET A 388 -12.87 3.19 -23.83
C MET A 388 -14.06 3.72 -24.62
N GLY A 389 -14.48 4.97 -24.41
CA GLY A 389 -15.63 5.57 -25.12
C GLY A 389 -16.90 4.73 -24.93
N ASP A 390 -17.48 4.25 -26.04
CA ASP A 390 -18.69 3.40 -26.02
C ASP A 390 -18.39 1.91 -25.77
N VAL A 391 -17.10 1.52 -25.64
CA VAL A 391 -16.71 0.14 -25.35
C VAL A 391 -16.80 -0.10 -23.85
N GLU A 392 -17.56 -1.13 -23.45
CA GLU A 392 -17.72 -1.46 -22.03
C GLU A 392 -16.39 -1.93 -21.43
N LEU A 393 -15.99 -1.31 -20.33
CA LEU A 393 -14.81 -1.69 -19.57
C LEU A 393 -15.09 -2.97 -18.77
N MET A 394 -14.21 -3.97 -18.85
CA MET A 394 -14.34 -5.17 -18.03
C MET A 394 -14.19 -4.85 -16.55
N THR A 395 -14.94 -5.58 -15.72
CA THR A 395 -14.69 -5.58 -14.28
C THR A 395 -13.45 -6.45 -14.00
N PRO A 396 -12.33 -5.88 -13.55
CA PRO A 396 -11.13 -6.67 -13.28
C PRO A 396 -11.31 -7.55 -12.04
N PRO A 397 -10.59 -8.69 -11.94
CA PRO A 397 -10.41 -9.37 -10.68
C PRO A 397 -9.84 -8.42 -9.62
N GLN A 398 -10.26 -8.58 -8.36
CA GLN A 398 -9.90 -7.66 -7.28
C GLN A 398 -8.37 -7.49 -7.13
N GLN A 399 -7.59 -8.56 -7.33
CA GLN A 399 -6.12 -8.55 -7.28
C GLN A 399 -5.45 -7.75 -8.40
N LEU A 400 -6.20 -7.33 -9.43
CA LEU A 400 -5.71 -6.49 -10.53
C LEU A 400 -6.15 -5.03 -10.40
N VAL A 401 -6.76 -4.65 -9.27
CA VAL A 401 -7.09 -3.25 -8.94
C VAL A 401 -6.07 -2.74 -7.93
N THR A 402 -5.35 -1.69 -8.28
CA THR A 402 -4.28 -1.12 -7.45
C THR A 402 -4.61 0.31 -7.01
N ASP A 403 -4.35 0.65 -5.74
CA ASP A 403 -4.67 1.97 -5.17
C ASP A 403 -3.72 3.09 -5.59
N GLY A 404 -2.46 2.76 -5.89
CA GLY A 404 -1.43 3.70 -6.32
C GLY A 404 -1.10 3.59 -7.82
N MET A 405 -0.64 4.68 -8.46
CA MET A 405 -0.01 4.58 -9.79
C MET A 405 1.34 3.88 -9.68
N MET A 406 2.03 4.02 -8.55
CA MET A 406 3.24 3.31 -8.23
C MET A 406 3.01 1.81 -8.28
N ASP A 407 1.96 1.32 -7.64
CA ASP A 407 1.64 -0.11 -7.55
C ASP A 407 1.52 -0.78 -8.93
N ILE A 408 0.98 -0.07 -9.94
CA ILE A 408 0.94 -0.58 -11.33
C ILE A 408 2.36 -0.75 -11.87
N LEU A 409 3.20 0.26 -11.71
CA LEU A 409 4.58 0.23 -12.22
C LEU A 409 5.39 -0.81 -11.48
N GLU A 410 5.24 -0.89 -10.18
CA GLU A 410 5.86 -1.90 -9.33
C GLU A 410 5.44 -3.31 -9.73
N ASN A 411 4.17 -3.57 -9.91
CA ASN A 411 3.68 -4.87 -10.35
C ASN A 411 4.25 -5.30 -11.70
N ILE A 412 4.39 -4.37 -12.65
CA ILE A 412 4.92 -4.64 -13.99
C ILE A 412 6.43 -4.86 -13.95
N GLU A 413 7.17 -4.00 -13.24
CA GLU A 413 8.63 -4.02 -13.19
C GLU A 413 9.16 -5.07 -12.20
N TYR A 414 8.71 -5.02 -10.94
CA TYR A 414 9.26 -5.81 -9.84
C TYR A 414 8.78 -7.23 -9.79
N ARG A 415 7.49 -7.47 -10.05
CA ARG A 415 7.00 -8.85 -10.17
C ARG A 415 7.49 -9.50 -11.46
N ASN A 416 8.29 -8.75 -12.23
CA ASN A 416 8.84 -9.20 -13.51
C ASN A 416 7.79 -9.94 -14.34
N LEU A 417 6.63 -9.30 -14.51
CA LEU A 417 5.50 -9.85 -15.25
C LEU A 417 5.56 -9.35 -16.70
N PRO A 418 6.29 -10.03 -17.61
CA PRO A 418 6.39 -9.61 -18.99
C PRO A 418 5.03 -9.67 -19.73
N ASN A 419 4.05 -10.38 -19.16
CA ASN A 419 2.69 -10.46 -19.64
C ASN A 419 1.74 -9.43 -19.03
N ALA A 420 2.23 -8.50 -18.21
CA ALA A 420 1.43 -7.44 -17.61
C ALA A 420 1.40 -6.19 -18.50
N ILE A 421 0.25 -5.49 -18.46
CA ILE A 421 0.04 -4.16 -19.03
C ILE A 421 -0.65 -3.28 -17.99
N GLY A 422 -0.21 -2.03 -17.89
CA GLY A 422 -0.82 -1.02 -17.04
C GLY A 422 -0.83 0.34 -17.72
N TYR A 423 -1.25 1.37 -16.97
CA TYR A 423 -1.33 2.73 -17.49
C TYR A 423 -1.04 3.76 -16.41
N SER A 424 -0.54 4.90 -16.86
CA SER A 424 -0.23 6.04 -16.00
C SER A 424 -0.15 7.33 -16.82
N PHE A 425 0.46 8.36 -16.26
CA PHE A 425 0.84 9.58 -16.97
C PHE A 425 2.33 9.55 -17.28
N ARG A 426 2.72 10.09 -18.45
CA ARG A 426 4.10 10.04 -18.94
C ARG A 426 5.10 10.58 -17.91
N PHE A 427 4.89 11.81 -17.43
CA PHE A 427 5.80 12.45 -16.50
C PHE A 427 5.99 11.63 -15.22
N TYR A 428 4.92 11.05 -14.70
CA TYR A 428 5.00 10.17 -13.53
C TYR A 428 5.91 8.97 -13.78
N CYS A 429 5.78 8.31 -14.94
CA CYS A 429 6.61 7.16 -15.29
C CYS A 429 8.08 7.52 -15.54
N THR A 430 8.35 8.67 -16.20
CA THR A 430 9.70 8.98 -16.73
C THR A 430 10.54 9.82 -15.77
N GLU A 431 9.90 10.73 -15.01
CA GLU A 431 10.60 11.74 -14.23
C GLU A 431 10.41 11.56 -12.70
N MET A 432 9.22 11.14 -12.27
CA MET A 432 8.95 10.98 -10.85
C MET A 432 9.44 9.64 -10.32
N VAL A 433 9.18 8.56 -11.04
CA VAL A 433 9.51 7.20 -10.62
C VAL A 433 10.79 6.70 -11.29
N GLY A 434 11.03 7.10 -12.56
CA GLY A 434 12.17 6.63 -13.33
C GLY A 434 12.20 5.11 -13.49
N SER A 435 11.03 4.50 -13.72
CA SER A 435 10.86 3.06 -13.73
C SER A 435 11.48 2.39 -14.94
N GLY A 436 11.90 1.13 -14.79
CA GLY A 436 12.37 0.26 -15.85
C GLY A 436 11.27 -0.31 -16.76
N VAL A 437 10.06 0.25 -16.74
CA VAL A 437 8.98 -0.13 -17.65
C VAL A 437 9.17 0.51 -19.02
N ARG A 438 8.64 -0.16 -20.05
CA ARG A 438 8.57 0.39 -21.41
C ARG A 438 7.25 1.13 -21.59
N LEU A 439 7.33 2.37 -22.08
CA LEU A 439 6.16 3.10 -22.56
C LEU A 439 5.85 2.67 -23.99
N LEU A 440 4.59 2.34 -24.26
CA LEU A 440 4.14 1.97 -25.61
C LEU A 440 3.83 3.21 -26.46
N SER A 441 4.20 3.16 -27.74
CA SER A 441 3.60 4.02 -28.74
C SER A 441 2.13 3.66 -28.92
N ILE A 442 1.27 4.64 -29.22
CA ILE A 442 -0.14 4.38 -29.51
C ILE A 442 -0.45 4.87 -30.93
N ASP A 443 -1.03 3.97 -31.73
CA ASP A 443 -1.34 4.23 -33.14
C ASP A 443 -0.09 4.73 -33.92
N GLY A 444 1.10 4.20 -33.60
CA GLY A 444 2.37 4.56 -34.24
C GLY A 444 2.98 5.87 -33.73
N VAL A 445 2.46 6.48 -32.66
CA VAL A 445 2.95 7.77 -32.13
C VAL A 445 3.50 7.59 -30.72
N GLU A 446 4.76 7.98 -30.51
CA GLU A 446 5.41 7.98 -29.21
C GLU A 446 4.89 9.10 -28.28
N PRO A 447 4.82 8.89 -26.95
CA PRO A 447 4.37 9.90 -25.99
C PRO A 447 5.44 10.95 -25.67
N THR A 448 6.00 11.59 -26.67
CA THR A 448 6.99 12.66 -26.48
C THR A 448 6.32 14.01 -26.21
N VAL A 449 7.03 14.92 -25.53
CA VAL A 449 6.55 16.30 -25.28
C VAL A 449 6.16 17.00 -26.58
N GLU A 450 6.92 16.77 -27.68
CA GLU A 450 6.62 17.33 -28.98
C GLU A 450 5.31 16.80 -29.57
N ASN A 451 5.08 15.48 -29.47
CA ASN A 451 3.86 14.84 -29.97
C ASN A 451 2.62 15.21 -29.16
N ILE A 452 2.80 15.43 -27.84
CA ILE A 452 1.73 15.95 -26.96
C ILE A 452 1.38 17.40 -27.37
N ARG A 453 2.39 18.28 -27.47
CA ARG A 453 2.21 19.68 -27.83
C ARG A 453 1.59 19.89 -29.19
N SER A 454 1.99 19.10 -30.18
CA SER A 454 1.42 19.15 -31.54
C SER A 454 0.05 18.52 -31.68
N GLY A 455 -0.43 17.79 -30.66
CA GLY A 455 -1.67 17.00 -30.72
C GLY A 455 -1.55 15.75 -31.63
N ALA A 456 -0.33 15.32 -31.95
CA ALA A 456 -0.10 14.10 -32.71
C ALA A 456 -0.34 12.84 -31.84
N TYR A 457 0.00 12.88 -30.54
CA TYR A 457 -0.29 11.77 -29.63
C TYR A 457 -1.80 11.69 -29.35
N PRO A 458 -2.43 10.50 -29.50
CA PRO A 458 -3.90 10.42 -29.54
C PRO A 458 -4.58 10.60 -28.17
N HIS A 459 -3.89 10.26 -27.06
CA HIS A 459 -4.47 10.26 -25.72
C HIS A 459 -3.82 11.30 -24.82
N VAL A 460 -4.15 12.56 -25.06
CA VAL A 460 -3.72 13.69 -24.25
C VAL A 460 -4.81 14.03 -23.24
N THR A 461 -4.40 14.18 -21.98
CA THR A 461 -5.26 14.63 -20.88
C THR A 461 -4.98 16.08 -20.58
N THR A 462 -6.01 16.92 -20.58
CA THR A 462 -5.93 18.31 -20.11
C THR A 462 -5.81 18.32 -18.59
N LEU A 463 -4.92 19.14 -18.09
CA LEU A 463 -4.68 19.37 -16.67
C LEU A 463 -5.41 20.64 -16.24
N TYR A 464 -6.09 20.58 -15.10
CA TYR A 464 -6.92 21.67 -14.59
C TYR A 464 -6.53 22.07 -13.20
N ALA A 465 -6.54 23.38 -12.93
CA ALA A 465 -6.78 23.94 -11.61
C ALA A 465 -8.28 24.09 -11.45
N VAL A 466 -8.88 23.36 -10.49
CA VAL A 466 -10.33 23.32 -10.29
C VAL A 466 -10.70 24.05 -9.01
N THR A 467 -11.70 24.90 -9.07
CA THR A 467 -12.21 25.72 -7.96
C THR A 467 -13.74 25.54 -7.83
N ARG A 468 -14.30 26.04 -6.72
CA ARG A 468 -15.73 26.21 -6.56
C ARG A 468 -16.16 27.53 -7.16
N LYS A 469 -17.12 27.50 -8.07
CA LYS A 469 -17.62 28.73 -8.70
C LYS A 469 -18.38 29.61 -7.72
N GLY A 470 -18.07 30.88 -7.73
CA GLY A 470 -18.73 31.89 -6.91
C GLY A 470 -18.16 32.03 -5.49
N GLU A 471 -16.99 31.47 -5.23
CA GLU A 471 -16.21 31.82 -4.04
C GLU A 471 -15.64 33.25 -4.18
N ASP A 472 -15.68 33.98 -3.06
CA ASP A 472 -15.30 35.39 -3.04
C ASP A 472 -13.83 35.60 -2.61
N ASN A 473 -12.97 34.57 -2.65
CA ASN A 473 -11.54 34.72 -2.31
C ASN A 473 -10.77 35.30 -3.50
N PRO A 474 -10.38 36.59 -3.49
CA PRO A 474 -9.70 37.20 -4.63
C PRO A 474 -8.33 36.57 -4.89
N ASN A 475 -7.71 35.92 -3.89
CA ASN A 475 -6.41 35.29 -4.05
C ASN A 475 -6.50 34.01 -4.90
N GLU A 476 -7.65 33.34 -4.96
CA GLU A 476 -7.86 32.23 -5.88
C GLU A 476 -7.74 32.68 -7.33
N GLN A 477 -8.48 33.70 -7.71
CA GLN A 477 -8.45 34.23 -9.09
C GLN A 477 -7.05 34.76 -9.45
N ILE A 478 -6.36 35.42 -8.52
CA ILE A 478 -4.98 35.89 -8.73
C ILE A 478 -4.04 34.72 -9.02
N LEU A 479 -4.17 33.61 -8.27
CA LEU A 479 -3.37 32.40 -8.49
C LEU A 479 -3.64 31.81 -9.86
N LEU A 480 -4.92 31.67 -10.24
CA LEU A 480 -5.33 31.12 -11.52
C LEU A 480 -4.87 32.00 -12.70
N ASP A 481 -5.03 33.33 -12.59
CA ASP A 481 -4.59 34.25 -13.63
C ASP A 481 -3.04 34.24 -13.79
N TRP A 482 -2.31 34.09 -12.69
CA TRP A 482 -0.86 33.95 -12.75
C TRP A 482 -0.46 32.59 -13.36
N LEU A 483 -1.14 31.50 -12.98
CA LEU A 483 -0.85 30.14 -13.48
C LEU A 483 -0.96 30.07 -15.02
N VAL A 484 -1.94 30.74 -15.60
CA VAL A 484 -2.13 30.76 -17.06
C VAL A 484 -1.37 31.88 -17.76
N SER A 485 -0.68 32.74 -17.03
CA SER A 485 0.20 33.77 -17.61
C SER A 485 1.45 33.19 -18.24
N ASP A 486 2.17 33.98 -19.06
CA ASP A 486 3.46 33.56 -19.64
C ASP A 486 4.45 33.07 -18.58
N GLN A 487 4.45 33.67 -17.39
CA GLN A 487 5.36 33.28 -16.30
C GLN A 487 4.94 31.95 -15.68
N GLY A 488 3.65 31.77 -15.39
CA GLY A 488 3.11 30.50 -14.90
C GLY A 488 3.30 29.38 -15.89
N GLN A 489 3.10 29.65 -17.19
CA GLN A 489 3.27 28.65 -18.24
C GLN A 489 4.74 28.21 -18.40
N ARG A 490 5.72 29.12 -18.26
CA ARG A 490 7.14 28.75 -18.20
C ARG A 490 7.43 27.84 -17.01
N LEU A 491 6.78 28.06 -15.86
CA LEU A 491 6.93 27.16 -14.71
C LEU A 491 6.33 25.78 -14.96
N VAL A 492 5.14 25.71 -15.56
CA VAL A 492 4.49 24.44 -15.96
C VAL A 492 5.42 23.64 -16.89
N GLU A 493 5.99 24.29 -17.91
CA GLU A 493 6.92 23.64 -18.84
C GLU A 493 8.23 23.23 -18.18
N ALA A 494 8.80 24.10 -17.32
CA ALA A 494 10.02 23.79 -16.57
C ALA A 494 9.79 22.60 -15.62
N SER A 495 8.56 22.44 -15.11
CA SER A 495 8.15 21.27 -14.29
C SER A 495 7.92 20.00 -15.10
N GLY A 496 8.15 20.02 -16.43
CA GLY A 496 8.13 18.85 -17.32
C GLY A 496 6.78 18.52 -17.94
N TYR A 497 5.77 19.35 -17.73
CA TYR A 497 4.44 19.22 -18.36
C TYR A 497 4.36 20.05 -19.66
N VAL A 498 3.33 19.82 -20.45
CA VAL A 498 3.10 20.63 -21.65
C VAL A 498 2.18 21.79 -21.29
N GLY A 499 2.67 23.03 -21.40
CA GLY A 499 1.86 24.21 -21.17
C GLY A 499 0.75 24.39 -22.19
N ASN A 500 -0.17 25.32 -21.95
CA ASN A 500 -1.22 25.67 -22.90
C ASN A 500 -0.57 26.16 -24.20
N ALA A 501 -1.14 25.76 -25.33
CA ALA A 501 -0.77 26.33 -26.63
C ALA A 501 -1.19 27.82 -26.66
N ASP A 502 -0.32 28.69 -27.21
CA ASP A 502 -0.60 30.10 -27.49
C ASP A 502 -1.84 30.32 -28.37
#